data_ebfca24927e441b471dd3d086a4d20dd
#
_entry.id   ebfca24927e441b471dd3d086a4d20dd
#
_cell.length_a   1.000
_cell.length_b   1.000
_cell.length_c   1.000
_cell.angle_alpha   90.00
_cell.angle_beta   90.00
_cell.angle_gamma   90.00
#
_symmetry.space_group_name_H-M   'P 1'
#
loop_
_entity.id
_entity.type
_entity.pdbx_description
1 polymer ?
#
loop_
_entity_poly.entity_id
_entity_poly.type
_entity_poly.pdbx_seq_one_letter_code
_entity_poly.pdbx_strand_id
1 'polypeptide(L)'
;MGIHAIRGGTIVGQHTVLFAGNDETIEIEHTAYSKQIFAVGALRAARYMANRAPGLYNMKNVLDDRSPVTNITTQDNIILVSIRNAPAKLNTIANIYREFAGENNYLELISQTSPADRMSDIAFALSADNLQKAENFCKDLASKDNGISIKLDTNIIKMSIEGLGLEQQPRIAATVFELFTKHNNRWS
;
A
#
# COMPACT_ATOMS: atom_id res chain seq x y z
N MET A 1 4.39 44.81 -4.98
CA MET A 1 4.98 43.58 -4.43
C MET A 1 6.28 43.94 -3.74
N GLY A 2 6.42 43.67 -2.45
CA GLY A 2 7.66 43.84 -1.68
C GLY A 2 8.36 42.50 -1.49
N ILE A 3 9.70 42.50 -1.59
CA ILE A 3 10.51 41.31 -1.29
C ILE A 3 11.51 41.71 -0.22
N HIS A 4 11.47 41.02 0.90
CA HIS A 4 12.33 41.30 2.04
C HIS A 4 13.09 40.02 2.42
N ALA A 5 14.35 40.16 2.81
CA ALA A 5 15.20 39.04 3.22
C ALA A 5 15.70 39.26 4.64
N ILE A 6 15.40 38.29 5.52
CA ILE A 6 15.89 38.23 6.89
C ILE A 6 16.85 37.07 6.99
N ARG A 7 18.00 37.26 7.60
CA ARG A 7 18.99 36.23 7.88
C ARG A 7 19.35 36.30 9.35
N GLY A 8 19.46 35.14 9.99
CA GLY A 8 19.81 35.11 11.42
C GLY A 8 20.17 33.70 11.90
N GLY A 9 21.18 33.61 12.75
CA GLY A 9 21.57 32.43 13.47
C GLY A 9 21.65 31.15 12.65
N THR A 10 21.03 30.10 13.15
CA THR A 10 20.97 28.76 12.55
C THR A 10 19.68 28.48 11.77
N ILE A 11 18.94 29.52 11.37
CA ILE A 11 17.71 29.35 10.60
C ILE A 11 18.01 28.65 9.28
N VAL A 12 17.44 27.47 9.08
CA VAL A 12 17.64 26.67 7.87
C VAL A 12 16.91 27.27 6.68
N GLY A 13 15.67 27.69 6.88
CA GLY A 13 14.85 28.37 5.90
C GLY A 13 13.49 28.74 6.49
N GLN A 14 13.13 30.02 6.31
CA GLN A 14 11.80 30.53 6.66
C GLN A 14 11.31 31.39 5.51
N HIS A 15 10.12 31.14 5.04
CA HIS A 15 9.51 31.78 3.89
C HIS A 15 8.07 32.14 4.24
N THR A 16 7.72 33.39 4.06
CA THR A 16 6.37 33.89 4.29
C THR A 16 5.87 34.60 3.03
N VAL A 17 4.66 34.26 2.62
CA VAL A 17 3.94 34.98 1.56
C VAL A 17 2.72 35.65 2.17
N LEU A 18 2.67 36.96 2.07
CA LEU A 18 1.60 37.79 2.57
C LEU A 18 0.74 38.31 1.42
N PHE A 19 -0.55 38.06 1.48
CA PHE A 19 -1.57 38.62 0.60
C PHE A 19 -2.38 39.62 1.42
N ALA A 20 -2.24 40.89 1.10
CA ALA A 20 -2.98 41.97 1.76
C ALA A 20 -4.13 42.42 0.87
N GLY A 21 -5.37 42.28 1.32
CA GLY A 21 -6.58 42.86 0.76
C GLY A 21 -6.89 44.21 1.41
N ASN A 22 -8.08 44.77 1.13
CA ASN A 22 -8.49 46.06 1.72
C ASN A 22 -8.74 45.94 3.23
N ASP A 23 -9.41 44.86 3.66
CA ASP A 23 -9.82 44.65 5.06
C ASP A 23 -9.41 43.26 5.57
N GLU A 24 -8.52 42.57 4.87
CA GLU A 24 -8.06 41.22 5.21
C GLU A 24 -6.60 40.99 4.85
N THR A 25 -6.02 40.00 5.51
CA THR A 25 -4.68 39.53 5.19
C THR A 25 -4.66 38.01 5.25
N ILE A 26 -4.05 37.38 4.23
CA ILE A 26 -3.75 35.94 4.22
C ILE A 26 -2.24 35.80 4.29
N GLU A 27 -1.77 35.02 5.24
CA GLU A 27 -0.35 34.73 5.41
C GLU A 27 -0.10 33.22 5.29
N ILE A 28 0.87 32.85 4.48
CA ILE A 28 1.33 31.46 4.32
C ILE A 28 2.79 31.43 4.74
N GLU A 29 3.07 30.73 5.83
CA GLU A 29 4.44 30.60 6.37
C GLU A 29 4.92 29.15 6.24
N HIS A 30 6.17 29.00 5.84
CA HIS A 30 6.91 27.76 5.81
C HIS A 30 8.21 27.88 6.58
N THR A 31 8.42 27.08 7.59
CA THR A 31 9.67 27.03 8.36
C THR A 31 10.32 25.64 8.21
N ALA A 32 11.52 25.63 7.63
CA ALA A 32 12.33 24.41 7.52
C ALA A 32 13.26 24.28 8.74
N TYR A 33 13.17 23.18 9.46
CA TYR A 33 14.05 22.87 10.58
C TYR A 33 15.29 22.07 10.18
N SER A 34 15.32 21.48 8.98
CA SER A 34 16.42 20.71 8.43
C SER A 34 16.55 20.93 6.93
N LYS A 35 17.77 20.92 6.41
CA LYS A 35 18.03 20.92 4.96
C LYS A 35 17.56 19.64 4.26
N GLN A 36 17.25 18.62 5.00
CA GLN A 36 16.78 17.33 4.48
C GLN A 36 15.50 17.48 3.64
N ILE A 37 14.59 18.39 4.01
CA ILE A 37 13.36 18.64 3.24
C ILE A 37 13.67 19.10 1.81
N PHE A 38 14.70 19.93 1.62
CA PHE A 38 15.12 20.37 0.30
C PHE A 38 15.82 19.25 -0.47
N ALA A 39 16.61 18.42 0.21
CA ALA A 39 17.27 17.28 -0.40
C ALA A 39 16.26 16.24 -0.91
N VAL A 40 15.19 15.96 -0.16
CA VAL A 40 14.10 15.09 -0.60
C VAL A 40 13.43 15.65 -1.87
N GLY A 41 13.17 16.95 -1.93
CA GLY A 41 12.62 17.60 -3.11
C GLY A 41 13.56 17.50 -4.33
N ALA A 42 14.85 17.68 -4.13
CA ALA A 42 15.85 17.56 -5.18
C ALA A 42 15.95 16.12 -5.71
N LEU A 43 15.93 15.11 -4.84
CA LEU A 43 15.91 13.70 -5.25
C LEU A 43 14.65 13.34 -6.03
N ARG A 44 13.49 13.88 -5.64
CA ARG A 44 12.24 13.71 -6.38
C ARG A 44 12.35 14.31 -7.79
N ALA A 45 12.87 15.51 -7.89
CA ALA A 45 13.10 16.17 -9.19
C ALA A 45 14.11 15.37 -10.05
N ALA A 46 15.20 14.87 -9.47
CA ALA A 46 16.17 14.05 -10.18
C ALA A 46 15.54 12.74 -10.72
N ARG A 47 14.73 12.05 -9.93
CA ARG A 47 13.98 10.85 -10.39
C ARG A 47 13.03 11.18 -11.53
N TYR A 48 12.31 12.30 -11.42
CA TYR A 48 11.44 12.78 -12.48
C TYR A 48 12.21 13.00 -13.79
N MET A 49 13.37 13.63 -13.73
CA MET A 49 14.19 13.98 -14.88
C MET A 49 14.86 12.78 -15.55
N ALA A 50 15.15 11.70 -14.81
CA ALA A 50 15.96 10.58 -15.27
C ALA A 50 15.44 9.91 -16.57
N ASN A 51 14.13 9.94 -16.81
CA ASN A 51 13.49 9.30 -17.96
C ASN A 51 12.80 10.31 -18.90
N ARG A 52 13.17 11.61 -18.84
CA ARG A 52 12.58 12.66 -19.67
C ARG A 52 13.47 13.02 -20.86
N ALA A 53 12.83 13.38 -21.95
CA ALA A 53 13.54 13.95 -23.10
C ALA A 53 14.20 15.27 -22.71
N PRO A 54 15.27 15.70 -23.40
CA PRO A 54 15.86 17.02 -23.16
C PRO A 54 14.82 18.13 -23.29
N GLY A 55 14.77 19.03 -22.30
CA GLY A 55 13.80 20.11 -22.26
C GLY A 55 13.90 20.94 -20.98
N LEU A 56 13.07 21.96 -20.86
CA LEU A 56 12.96 22.81 -19.68
C LEU A 56 11.77 22.33 -18.83
N TYR A 57 12.03 21.96 -17.60
CA TYR A 57 11.06 21.49 -16.63
C TYR A 57 11.06 22.36 -15.39
N ASN A 58 9.93 22.49 -14.73
CA ASN A 58 9.77 23.25 -13.49
C ASN A 58 9.14 22.36 -12.39
N MET A 59 9.06 22.90 -11.16
CA MET A 59 8.51 22.14 -10.03
C MET A 59 7.05 21.78 -10.23
N LYS A 60 6.26 22.56 -10.98
CA LYS A 60 4.89 22.18 -11.31
C LYS A 60 4.87 20.87 -12.10
N ASN A 61 5.74 20.71 -13.08
CA ASN A 61 5.85 19.45 -13.83
C ASN A 61 6.22 18.27 -12.92
N VAL A 62 7.14 18.49 -11.96
CA VAL A 62 7.53 17.45 -10.97
C VAL A 62 6.38 17.11 -10.03
N LEU A 63 5.56 18.09 -9.64
CA LEU A 63 4.43 17.88 -8.73
C LEU A 63 3.21 17.30 -9.46
N ASP A 64 3.00 17.68 -10.70
CA ASP A 64 1.91 17.18 -11.55
C ASP A 64 2.24 15.79 -12.13
N ASP A 65 3.51 15.38 -12.15
CA ASP A 65 3.93 14.02 -12.48
C ASP A 65 3.54 13.10 -11.31
N ARG A 66 2.28 12.85 -11.26
CA ARG A 66 1.73 11.81 -10.43
C ARG A 66 2.10 10.49 -11.09
N SER A 67 3.35 10.04 -10.89
CA SER A 67 3.61 8.62 -11.11
C SER A 67 2.61 7.88 -10.25
N PRO A 68 1.63 7.20 -10.84
CA PRO A 68 0.56 6.57 -10.08
C PRO A 68 1.12 5.51 -9.13
N VAL A 69 2.29 4.98 -9.51
CA VAL A 69 3.03 3.98 -8.73
C VAL A 69 4.33 4.62 -8.27
N THR A 70 4.52 4.73 -6.97
CA THR A 70 5.73 5.28 -6.35
C THR A 70 6.62 4.20 -5.76
N ASN A 71 6.06 3.04 -5.45
CA ASN A 71 6.79 1.92 -4.87
C ASN A 71 6.15 0.59 -5.30
N ILE A 72 6.99 -0.41 -5.50
CA ILE A 72 6.59 -1.80 -5.71
C ILE A 72 7.47 -2.64 -4.80
N THR A 73 6.85 -3.39 -3.92
CA THR A 73 7.54 -4.36 -3.06
C THR A 73 7.02 -5.75 -3.32
N THR A 74 7.90 -6.73 -3.22
CA THR A 74 7.55 -8.14 -3.28
C THR A 74 7.94 -8.80 -1.97
N GLN A 75 7.12 -9.70 -1.50
CA GLN A 75 7.36 -10.52 -0.33
C GLN A 75 7.13 -11.98 -0.74
N ASP A 76 8.17 -12.77 -0.66
CA ASP A 76 8.15 -14.22 -0.68
C ASP A 76 7.92 -14.77 0.75
N ASN A 77 8.08 -16.01 1.00
CA ASN A 77 7.86 -16.60 2.32
C ASN A 77 6.44 -16.39 2.86
N ILE A 78 5.45 -16.45 1.97
CA ILE A 78 4.03 -16.30 2.31
C ILE A 78 3.27 -17.59 1.95
N ILE A 79 2.33 -17.94 2.80
CA ILE A 79 1.32 -18.97 2.53
C ILE A 79 -0.06 -18.34 2.46
N LEU A 80 -0.87 -18.82 1.52
CA LEU A 80 -2.28 -18.44 1.39
C LEU A 80 -3.15 -19.60 1.80
N VAL A 81 -4.00 -19.37 2.77
CA VAL A 81 -5.04 -20.31 3.19
C VAL A 81 -6.36 -19.85 2.61
N SER A 82 -6.99 -20.71 1.82
CA SER A 82 -8.31 -20.45 1.24
C SER A 82 -9.31 -21.44 1.80
N ILE A 83 -10.34 -20.94 2.43
CA ILE A 83 -11.43 -21.73 3.05
C ILE A 83 -12.70 -21.41 2.27
N ARG A 84 -13.27 -22.41 1.62
CA ARG A 84 -14.53 -22.29 0.88
C ARG A 84 -15.69 -22.87 1.66
N ASN A 85 -16.87 -22.30 1.47
CA ASN A 85 -18.10 -22.69 2.16
C ASN A 85 -17.97 -22.61 3.69
N ALA A 86 -17.25 -21.64 4.21
CA ALA A 86 -17.20 -21.41 5.65
C ALA A 86 -18.52 -20.82 6.14
N PRO A 87 -19.04 -21.26 7.29
CA PRO A 87 -20.21 -20.63 7.89
C PRO A 87 -19.97 -19.12 8.09
N ALA A 88 -20.84 -18.29 7.53
CA ALA A 88 -20.73 -16.82 7.59
C ALA A 88 -21.12 -16.28 8.97
N LYS A 89 -20.47 -16.77 10.02
CA LYS A 89 -20.63 -16.34 11.40
C LYS A 89 -19.43 -15.48 11.80
N LEU A 90 -19.68 -14.40 12.50
CA LEU A 90 -18.61 -13.54 13.06
C LEU A 90 -17.59 -14.34 13.87
N ASN A 91 -18.02 -15.42 14.54
CA ASN A 91 -17.13 -16.28 15.30
C ASN A 91 -16.11 -17.03 14.43
N THR A 92 -16.40 -17.33 13.17
CA THR A 92 -15.45 -18.01 12.27
C THR A 92 -14.23 -17.15 12.04
N ILE A 93 -14.43 -15.89 11.68
CA ILE A 93 -13.33 -14.93 11.47
C ILE A 93 -12.61 -14.64 12.79
N ALA A 94 -13.36 -14.45 13.88
CA ALA A 94 -12.77 -14.20 15.18
C ALA A 94 -11.90 -15.39 15.66
N ASN A 95 -12.28 -16.62 15.33
CA ASN A 95 -11.48 -17.82 15.67
C ASN A 95 -10.18 -17.86 14.84
N ILE A 96 -10.23 -17.53 13.55
CA ILE A 96 -9.03 -17.41 12.71
C ILE A 96 -8.07 -16.39 13.30
N TYR A 97 -8.55 -15.19 13.62
CA TYR A 97 -7.71 -14.17 14.27
C TYR A 97 -7.13 -14.62 15.59
N ARG A 98 -7.94 -15.25 16.44
CA ARG A 98 -7.49 -15.73 17.76
C ARG A 98 -6.42 -16.81 17.64
N GLU A 99 -6.55 -17.71 16.68
CA GLU A 99 -5.59 -18.80 16.46
C GLU A 99 -4.23 -18.28 16.00
N PHE A 100 -4.25 -17.26 15.12
CA PHE A 100 -3.02 -16.71 14.55
C PHE A 100 -2.56 -15.40 15.21
N ALA A 101 -3.36 -14.83 16.12
CA ALA A 101 -2.95 -13.65 16.92
C ALA A 101 -1.96 -14.09 18.00
N GLY A 102 -0.70 -13.72 17.85
CA GLY A 102 0.37 -13.98 18.81
C GLY A 102 1.54 -13.03 18.57
N GLU A 103 2.48 -12.99 19.49
CA GLU A 103 3.70 -12.21 19.31
C GLU A 103 4.42 -12.68 18.04
N ASN A 104 4.57 -11.80 17.07
CA ASN A 104 5.16 -12.01 15.74
C ASN A 104 4.33 -12.77 14.69
N ASN A 105 3.06 -13.07 14.93
CA ASN A 105 2.18 -13.69 13.93
C ASN A 105 1.16 -12.68 13.44
N TYR A 106 1.40 -12.10 12.27
CA TYR A 106 0.47 -11.18 11.63
C TYR A 106 -0.25 -11.86 10.48
N LEU A 107 -1.57 -11.71 10.45
CA LEU A 107 -2.34 -11.98 9.23
C LEU A 107 -2.14 -10.80 8.29
N GLU A 108 -1.50 -11.04 7.15
CA GLU A 108 -1.10 -9.96 6.24
C GLU A 108 -2.19 -9.54 5.27
N LEU A 109 -3.07 -10.45 4.94
CA LEU A 109 -4.20 -10.24 4.05
C LEU A 109 -5.38 -11.04 4.60
N ILE A 110 -6.55 -10.43 4.62
CA ILE A 110 -7.81 -11.14 4.84
C ILE A 110 -8.80 -10.69 3.79
N SER A 111 -9.38 -11.65 3.11
CA SER A 111 -10.45 -11.47 2.16
C SER A 111 -11.62 -12.35 2.54
N GLN A 112 -12.82 -11.82 2.42
CA GLN A 112 -14.06 -12.55 2.62
C GLN A 112 -15.03 -12.17 1.53
N THR A 113 -15.68 -13.18 0.93
CA THR A 113 -16.79 -12.92 0.00
C THR A 113 -18.04 -12.51 0.76
N SER A 114 -18.94 -11.80 0.06
CA SER A 114 -20.27 -11.53 0.60
C SER A 114 -20.99 -12.85 0.90
N PRO A 115 -21.64 -12.99 2.07
CA PRO A 115 -22.33 -14.23 2.42
C PRO A 115 -23.44 -14.58 1.43
N ALA A 116 -23.40 -15.81 0.91
CA ALA A 116 -24.48 -16.41 0.17
C ALA A 116 -24.93 -17.67 0.90
N ASP A 117 -26.23 -17.86 1.08
CA ASP A 117 -26.80 -19.01 1.82
C ASP A 117 -26.19 -19.24 3.21
N ARG A 118 -25.81 -18.15 3.90
CA ARG A 118 -25.12 -18.19 5.20
C ARG A 118 -23.72 -18.80 5.15
N MET A 119 -23.13 -18.92 3.97
CA MET A 119 -21.76 -19.36 3.73
C MET A 119 -20.95 -18.25 3.09
N SER A 120 -19.65 -18.24 3.30
CA SER A 120 -18.72 -17.33 2.63
C SER A 120 -17.39 -18.02 2.40
N ASP A 121 -16.66 -17.53 1.40
CA ASP A 121 -15.27 -17.92 1.20
C ASP A 121 -14.37 -16.93 1.95
N ILE A 122 -13.38 -17.46 2.63
CA ILE A 122 -12.42 -16.69 3.42
C ILE A 122 -11.04 -17.06 2.91
N ALA A 123 -10.22 -16.04 2.64
CA ALA A 123 -8.81 -16.23 2.35
C ALA A 123 -7.97 -15.34 3.25
N PHE A 124 -6.86 -15.86 3.74
CA PHE A 124 -5.90 -15.09 4.52
C PHE A 124 -4.48 -15.52 4.22
N ALA A 125 -3.56 -14.57 4.31
CA ALA A 125 -2.15 -14.80 4.11
C ALA A 125 -1.37 -14.63 5.41
N LEU A 126 -0.34 -15.43 5.59
CA LEU A 126 0.55 -15.39 6.74
C LEU A 126 1.98 -15.81 6.34
N SER A 127 2.96 -15.55 7.21
CA SER A 127 4.34 -16.00 6.98
C SER A 127 4.42 -17.52 6.90
N ALA A 128 5.25 -18.03 5.99
CA ALA A 128 5.50 -19.47 5.84
C ALA A 128 6.12 -20.12 7.09
N ASP A 129 6.68 -19.32 8.00
CA ASP A 129 7.12 -19.80 9.32
C ASP A 129 5.98 -20.43 10.14
N ASN A 130 4.73 -20.10 9.79
CA ASN A 130 3.53 -20.62 10.42
C ASN A 130 2.90 -21.82 9.69
N LEU A 131 3.61 -22.41 8.72
CA LEU A 131 3.06 -23.49 7.88
C LEU A 131 2.49 -24.64 8.71
N GLN A 132 3.24 -25.15 9.66
CA GLN A 132 2.80 -26.28 10.50
C GLN A 132 1.55 -25.94 11.33
N LYS A 133 1.50 -24.70 11.83
CA LYS A 133 0.34 -24.21 12.59
C LYS A 133 -0.88 -24.06 11.68
N ALA A 134 -0.69 -23.55 10.46
CA ALA A 134 -1.74 -23.41 9.47
C ALA A 134 -2.30 -24.79 9.04
N GLU A 135 -1.42 -25.77 8.80
CA GLU A 135 -1.84 -27.14 8.47
C GLU A 135 -2.67 -27.78 9.60
N ASN A 136 -2.23 -27.65 10.85
CA ASN A 136 -2.94 -28.19 11.99
C ASN A 136 -4.32 -27.53 12.16
N PHE A 137 -4.39 -26.20 12.02
CA PHE A 137 -5.65 -25.46 12.04
C PHE A 137 -6.59 -25.90 10.93
N CYS A 138 -6.09 -26.07 9.71
CA CYS A 138 -6.88 -26.54 8.57
C CYS A 138 -7.44 -27.96 8.79
N LYS A 139 -6.63 -28.87 9.34
CA LYS A 139 -7.05 -30.23 9.67
C LYS A 139 -8.14 -30.22 10.75
N ASP A 140 -7.97 -29.43 11.81
CA ASP A 140 -8.96 -29.31 12.88
C ASP A 140 -10.28 -28.71 12.36
N LEU A 141 -10.21 -27.68 11.52
CA LEU A 141 -11.39 -27.06 10.93
C LEU A 141 -12.14 -28.04 10.00
N ALA A 142 -11.43 -28.76 9.14
CA ALA A 142 -12.02 -29.76 8.23
C ALA A 142 -12.66 -30.93 8.98
N SER A 143 -12.12 -31.31 10.14
CA SER A 143 -12.69 -32.37 10.96
C SER A 143 -14.03 -32.02 11.62
N LYS A 144 -14.26 -30.73 11.83
CA LYS A 144 -15.47 -30.19 12.49
C LYS A 144 -16.63 -29.95 11.54
N ASP A 145 -16.35 -29.78 10.25
CA ASP A 145 -17.37 -29.48 9.23
C ASP A 145 -16.97 -30.06 7.87
N ASN A 146 -17.62 -31.12 7.47
CA ASN A 146 -17.37 -31.81 6.20
C ASN A 146 -17.77 -30.99 4.94
N GLY A 147 -18.47 -29.89 5.11
CA GLY A 147 -18.89 -29.01 4.01
C GLY A 147 -17.83 -27.99 3.61
N ILE A 148 -16.80 -27.81 4.42
CA ILE A 148 -15.73 -26.84 4.20
C ILE A 148 -14.64 -27.44 3.29
N SER A 149 -14.24 -26.70 2.27
CA SER A 149 -13.08 -27.05 1.43
C SER A 149 -11.93 -26.09 1.74
N ILE A 150 -10.75 -26.64 2.07
CA ILE A 150 -9.58 -25.86 2.44
C ILE A 150 -8.45 -26.13 1.46
N LYS A 151 -7.85 -25.07 0.97
CA LYS A 151 -6.65 -25.09 0.13
C LYS A 151 -5.56 -24.28 0.78
N LEU A 152 -4.35 -24.82 0.81
CA LEU A 152 -3.17 -24.16 1.31
C LEU A 152 -2.14 -24.06 0.17
N ASP A 153 -1.81 -22.83 -0.21
CA ASP A 153 -0.84 -22.54 -1.25
C ASP A 153 0.43 -21.96 -0.60
N THR A 154 1.56 -22.64 -0.80
CA THR A 154 2.85 -22.27 -0.18
C THR A 154 3.83 -21.62 -1.17
N ASN A 155 3.51 -21.60 -2.45
CA ASN A 155 4.40 -21.09 -3.50
C ASN A 155 3.82 -19.82 -4.12
N ILE A 156 3.61 -18.83 -3.28
CA ILE A 156 3.06 -17.54 -3.69
C ILE A 156 3.99 -16.39 -3.31
N ILE A 157 3.87 -15.32 -4.06
CA ILE A 157 4.55 -14.06 -3.80
C ILE A 157 3.49 -12.98 -3.67
N LYS A 158 3.56 -12.22 -2.58
CA LYS A 158 2.74 -11.02 -2.40
C LYS A 158 3.45 -9.85 -3.08
N MET A 159 2.75 -9.16 -3.96
CA MET A 159 3.20 -7.91 -4.54
C MET A 159 2.34 -6.77 -4.00
N SER A 160 2.99 -5.75 -3.47
CA SER A 160 2.35 -4.51 -3.03
C SER A 160 2.75 -3.38 -3.97
N ILE A 161 1.75 -2.67 -4.48
CA ILE A 161 1.92 -1.52 -5.37
C ILE A 161 1.37 -0.31 -4.63
N GLU A 162 2.22 0.67 -4.39
CA GLU A 162 1.89 1.86 -3.64
C GLU A 162 2.04 3.11 -4.51
N GLY A 163 1.16 4.08 -4.32
CA GLY A 163 1.28 5.36 -5.00
C GLY A 163 0.12 6.30 -4.72
N LEU A 164 0.43 7.58 -4.55
CA LEU A 164 -0.56 8.63 -4.28
C LEU A 164 -1.55 8.87 -5.43
N GLY A 165 -1.21 8.38 -6.63
CA GLY A 165 -2.05 8.53 -7.83
C GLY A 165 -2.94 7.32 -8.14
N LEU A 166 -2.86 6.23 -7.37
CA LEU A 166 -3.58 4.99 -7.63
C LEU A 166 -5.11 5.19 -7.66
N GLU A 167 -5.64 5.92 -6.68
CA GLU A 167 -7.08 6.18 -6.57
C GLU A 167 -7.64 6.99 -7.76
N GLN A 168 -6.80 7.80 -8.40
CA GLN A 168 -7.20 8.70 -9.49
C GLN A 168 -6.99 8.09 -10.88
N GLN A 169 -6.39 6.92 -10.97
CA GLN A 169 -6.08 6.23 -12.22
C GLN A 169 -6.53 4.77 -12.23
N PRO A 170 -7.81 4.51 -12.45
CA PRO A 170 -8.38 3.15 -12.42
C PRO A 170 -7.76 2.20 -13.45
N ARG A 171 -7.07 2.73 -14.48
CA ARG A 171 -6.39 1.93 -15.49
C ARG A 171 -5.12 1.23 -14.98
N ILE A 172 -4.57 1.61 -13.82
CA ILE A 172 -3.32 1.01 -13.32
C ILE A 172 -3.50 -0.46 -13.03
N ALA A 173 -4.58 -0.82 -12.36
CA ALA A 173 -4.89 -2.22 -12.11
C ALA A 173 -4.93 -3.01 -13.42
N ALA A 174 -5.63 -2.50 -14.44
CA ALA A 174 -5.68 -3.13 -15.75
C ALA A 174 -4.28 -3.28 -16.37
N THR A 175 -3.46 -2.22 -16.33
CA THR A 175 -2.09 -2.25 -16.86
C THR A 175 -1.23 -3.29 -16.15
N VAL A 176 -1.35 -3.39 -14.82
CA VAL A 176 -0.64 -4.42 -14.04
C VAL A 176 -1.03 -5.82 -14.51
N PHE A 177 -2.33 -6.10 -14.62
CA PHE A 177 -2.82 -7.41 -15.09
C PHE A 177 -2.41 -7.69 -16.54
N GLU A 178 -2.44 -6.69 -17.43
CA GLU A 178 -1.96 -6.82 -18.81
C GLU A 178 -0.47 -7.19 -18.87
N LEU A 179 0.37 -6.54 -18.05
CA LEU A 179 1.79 -6.86 -17.97
C LEU A 179 2.03 -8.29 -17.50
N PHE A 180 1.30 -8.75 -16.51
CA PHE A 180 1.40 -10.12 -16.04
C PHE A 180 0.99 -11.13 -17.11
N THR A 181 -0.11 -10.87 -17.80
CA THR A 181 -0.59 -11.71 -18.91
C THR A 181 0.44 -11.79 -20.02
N LYS A 182 1.04 -10.66 -20.39
CA LYS A 182 2.06 -10.57 -21.42
C LYS A 182 3.32 -11.40 -21.09
N HIS A 183 3.65 -11.54 -19.83
CA HIS A 183 4.83 -12.26 -19.35
C HIS A 183 4.53 -13.68 -18.86
N ASN A 184 3.35 -14.25 -19.19
CA ASN A 184 2.93 -15.61 -18.82
C ASN A 184 3.02 -15.91 -17.32
N ASN A 185 2.95 -14.91 -16.45
CA ASN A 185 2.93 -15.14 -15.03
C ASN A 185 1.54 -15.68 -14.60
N ARG A 186 1.55 -16.77 -13.84
CA ARG A 186 0.32 -17.37 -13.30
C ARG A 186 -0.10 -16.65 -12.03
N TRP A 187 -1.38 -16.34 -11.97
CA TRP A 187 -2.04 -15.87 -10.75
C TRP A 187 -2.74 -17.04 -10.08
N SER A 188 -2.64 -17.11 -8.78
CA SER A 188 -3.44 -18.02 -7.95
C SER A 188 -4.46 -17.22 -7.14
#